data_221bf2c4208b67c3a29f12469cc88bec
#
_entry.id   221bf2c4208b67c3a29f12469cc88bec
#
_cell.length_a   1.000
_cell.length_b   1.000
_cell.length_c   1.000
_cell.angle_alpha   90.00
_cell.angle_beta   90.00
_cell.angle_gamma   90.00
#
_symmetry.space_group_name_H-M   'P 1'
#
loop_
_entity.id
_entity.type
_entity.pdbx_description
1 polymer ?
#
loop_
_entity_poly.entity_id
_entity_poly.type
_entity_poly.pdbx_seq_one_letter_code
_entity_poly.pdbx_strand_id
1 'polypeptide(L)'
;YECEFPDATAIDDSGYSFLITENDLDRAYMDDLQLVGEKKLCVDVAAGGDNYSTIILKTQNGAKILYKERNPDTMSLVGIIIRFAEENLISSIFVDVIGVGKGVYDRLREIEEWRSKVIGVNNGEKPEYDEDFINRRAQSFWRLGEAIKSGFKLIRHQSWEELLVIKWKVQSDRKIKIKGKDEMLKEGILSPDV
;
A
#
# COMPACT_ATOMS: atom_id res chain seq x y z
N TYR A 1 -5.49 -23.46 -10.31
CA TYR A 1 -5.89 -22.05 -10.31
C TYR A 1 -6.39 -21.75 -11.72
N GLU A 2 -7.70 -21.62 -11.90
CA GLU A 2 -8.26 -21.04 -13.11
C GLU A 2 -8.00 -19.54 -13.06
N CYS A 3 -7.14 -19.03 -13.96
CA CYS A 3 -7.04 -17.60 -14.21
C CYS A 3 -8.34 -17.18 -14.88
N GLU A 4 -9.28 -16.61 -14.15
CA GLU A 4 -10.40 -15.88 -14.76
C GLU A 4 -9.81 -14.64 -15.43
N PHE A 5 -9.82 -14.63 -16.75
CA PHE A 5 -9.49 -13.43 -17.51
C PHE A 5 -10.61 -12.40 -17.30
N PRO A 6 -10.24 -11.13 -17.00
CA PRO A 6 -11.26 -10.07 -16.92
C PRO A 6 -12.04 -9.97 -18.22
N ASP A 7 -13.33 -9.62 -18.13
CA ASP A 7 -14.16 -9.38 -19.30
C ASP A 7 -13.45 -8.45 -20.29
N ALA A 8 -13.51 -8.76 -21.57
CA ALA A 8 -12.82 -8.00 -22.62
C ALA A 8 -13.20 -6.50 -22.64
N THR A 9 -14.35 -6.13 -22.08
CA THR A 9 -14.81 -4.75 -21.89
C THR A 9 -14.08 -4.00 -20.77
N ALA A 10 -13.33 -4.70 -19.92
CA ALA A 10 -12.60 -4.12 -18.77
C ALA A 10 -11.12 -3.83 -19.08
N ILE A 11 -10.66 -4.10 -20.33
CA ILE A 11 -9.27 -3.89 -20.75
C ILE A 11 -9.18 -2.57 -21.51
N ASP A 12 -8.27 -1.68 -21.10
CA ASP A 12 -8.02 -0.43 -21.82
C ASP A 12 -7.17 -0.65 -23.11
N ASP A 13 -7.07 0.39 -23.95
CA ASP A 13 -6.35 0.34 -25.23
C ASP A 13 -4.85 -0.05 -25.07
N SER A 14 -4.30 0.09 -23.87
CA SER A 14 -2.93 -0.29 -23.52
C SER A 14 -2.81 -1.71 -22.95
N GLY A 15 -3.93 -2.45 -22.91
CA GLY A 15 -4.00 -3.82 -22.41
C GLY A 15 -4.02 -3.94 -20.90
N TYR A 16 -4.34 -2.85 -20.15
CA TYR A 16 -4.45 -2.86 -18.71
C TYR A 16 -5.90 -3.04 -18.25
N SER A 17 -6.10 -3.77 -17.16
CA SER A 17 -7.36 -3.91 -16.43
C SER A 17 -7.25 -3.30 -15.04
N PHE A 18 -8.39 -2.89 -14.47
CA PHE A 18 -8.42 -2.45 -13.06
C PHE A 18 -8.13 -3.61 -12.11
N LEU A 19 -7.35 -3.34 -11.07
CA LEU A 19 -6.98 -4.35 -10.07
C LEU A 19 -8.17 -4.69 -9.16
N ILE A 20 -8.91 -3.68 -8.74
CA ILE A 20 -10.14 -3.78 -7.97
C ILE A 20 -11.20 -2.86 -8.59
N THR A 21 -12.47 -3.20 -8.40
CA THR A 21 -13.63 -2.44 -8.84
C THR A 21 -14.25 -1.66 -7.69
N GLU A 22 -15.14 -0.70 -7.99
CA GLU A 22 -15.95 -0.02 -6.97
C GLU A 22 -16.74 -1.03 -6.12
N ASN A 23 -17.31 -2.04 -6.75
CA ASN A 23 -18.03 -3.09 -6.04
C ASN A 23 -17.15 -3.93 -5.10
N ASP A 24 -15.88 -4.17 -5.46
CA ASP A 24 -14.93 -4.84 -4.56
C ASP A 24 -14.62 -3.96 -3.35
N LEU A 25 -14.42 -2.65 -3.58
CA LEU A 25 -14.14 -1.69 -2.52
C LEU A 25 -15.36 -1.52 -1.60
N ASP A 26 -16.56 -1.40 -2.14
CA ASP A 26 -17.80 -1.29 -1.36
C ASP A 26 -18.02 -2.53 -0.46
N ARG A 27 -17.76 -3.72 -0.99
CA ARG A 27 -17.82 -4.96 -0.21
C ARG A 27 -16.74 -5.04 0.88
N ALA A 28 -15.60 -4.38 0.67
CA ALA A 28 -14.53 -4.34 1.65
C ALA A 28 -14.82 -3.36 2.80
N TYR A 29 -15.62 -2.34 2.60
CA TYR A 29 -15.92 -1.37 3.65
C TYR A 29 -16.70 -1.98 4.82
N MET A 30 -16.26 -1.63 6.04
CA MET A 30 -16.91 -1.98 7.29
C MET A 30 -16.59 -0.94 8.36
N ASP A 31 -17.61 -0.20 8.83
CA ASP A 31 -17.41 0.92 9.75
C ASP A 31 -17.03 0.46 11.18
N ASP A 32 -17.65 -0.63 11.66
CA ASP A 32 -17.47 -1.17 13.02
C ASP A 32 -16.55 -2.41 13.05
N LEU A 33 -15.49 -2.40 12.23
CA LEU A 33 -14.56 -3.52 12.17
C LEU A 33 -13.71 -3.61 13.44
N GLN A 34 -13.80 -4.74 14.14
CA GLN A 34 -12.79 -5.10 15.14
C GLN A 34 -11.55 -5.68 14.42
N LEU A 35 -10.46 -4.95 14.50
CA LEU A 35 -9.18 -5.40 13.98
C LEU A 35 -8.57 -6.46 14.90
N VAL A 36 -8.38 -7.69 14.40
CA VAL A 36 -7.91 -8.84 15.17
C VAL A 36 -6.56 -9.35 14.69
N GLY A 37 -5.81 -9.95 15.61
CA GLY A 37 -4.49 -10.51 15.36
C GLY A 37 -3.36 -9.51 15.53
N GLU A 38 -2.22 -9.85 14.93
CA GLU A 38 -1.00 -9.04 15.01
C GLU A 38 -1.20 -7.70 14.29
N LYS A 39 -0.90 -6.61 15.00
CA LYS A 39 -1.05 -5.25 14.48
C LYS A 39 0.26 -4.73 13.92
N LYS A 40 0.21 -4.22 12.70
CA LYS A 40 1.36 -3.68 11.96
C LYS A 40 1.05 -2.26 11.49
N LEU A 41 2.04 -1.37 11.55
CA LEU A 41 1.95 -0.09 10.85
C LEU A 41 2.62 -0.21 9.48
N CYS A 42 1.98 0.35 8.46
CA CYS A 42 2.54 0.55 7.14
C CYS A 42 2.64 2.05 6.91
N VAL A 43 3.82 2.54 6.57
CA VAL A 43 4.13 3.97 6.47
C VAL A 43 4.68 4.27 5.08
N ASP A 44 3.99 5.14 4.35
CA ASP A 44 4.51 5.81 3.16
C ASP A 44 4.87 7.25 3.52
N VAL A 45 6.08 7.69 3.15
CA VAL A 45 6.64 8.98 3.55
C VAL A 45 6.79 9.88 2.34
N ALA A 46 6.06 10.99 2.33
CA ALA A 46 6.17 12.01 1.30
C ALA A 46 7.29 13.02 1.60
N ALA A 47 7.96 13.48 0.55
CA ALA A 47 9.00 14.52 0.63
C ALA A 47 8.45 15.96 0.84
N GLY A 48 7.15 16.09 1.05
CA GLY A 48 6.45 17.37 1.01
C GLY A 48 5.88 17.69 -0.38
N GLY A 49 5.46 18.94 -0.60
CA GLY A 49 4.75 19.32 -1.81
C GLY A 49 3.30 18.83 -1.80
N ASP A 50 2.84 18.26 -2.92
CA ASP A 50 1.45 17.82 -3.07
C ASP A 50 1.17 16.38 -2.60
N ASN A 51 2.20 15.64 -2.23
CA ASN A 51 2.08 14.27 -1.77
C ASN A 51 1.78 14.18 -0.27
N TYR A 52 1.08 13.11 0.12
CA TYR A 52 0.70 12.84 1.50
C TYR A 52 1.60 11.77 2.13
N SER A 53 2.00 11.99 3.38
CA SER A 53 2.51 10.91 4.21
C SER A 53 1.32 10.15 4.80
N THR A 54 1.34 8.82 4.68
CA THR A 54 0.23 7.96 5.09
C THR A 54 0.69 6.92 6.10
N ILE A 55 -0.09 6.71 7.16
CA ILE A 55 0.12 5.66 8.16
C ILE A 55 -1.13 4.79 8.22
N ILE A 56 -0.98 3.51 7.93
CA ILE A 56 -2.04 2.52 7.92
C ILE A 56 -1.79 1.50 9.02
N LEU A 57 -2.80 1.26 9.85
CA LEU A 57 -2.85 0.12 10.75
C LEU A 57 -3.42 -1.08 10.01
N LYS A 58 -2.63 -2.14 9.90
CA LYS A 58 -2.99 -3.40 9.25
C LYS A 58 -3.00 -4.54 10.26
N THR A 59 -4.00 -5.41 10.12
CA THR A 59 -4.10 -6.67 10.87
C THR A 59 -4.34 -7.85 9.91
N GLN A 60 -4.67 -9.01 10.46
CA GLN A 60 -4.98 -10.18 9.66
C GLN A 60 -6.28 -10.02 8.86
N ASN A 61 -7.31 -9.36 9.43
CA ASN A 61 -8.65 -9.28 8.87
C ASN A 61 -9.00 -7.93 8.24
N GLY A 62 -8.15 -6.90 8.40
CA GLY A 62 -8.46 -5.60 7.84
C GLY A 62 -7.41 -4.52 8.07
N ALA A 63 -7.73 -3.31 7.59
CA ALA A 63 -6.88 -2.14 7.73
C ALA A 63 -7.68 -0.86 8.03
N LYS A 64 -6.98 0.10 8.64
CA LYS A 64 -7.48 1.44 8.96
C LYS A 64 -6.41 2.47 8.64
N ILE A 65 -6.77 3.56 7.97
CA ILE A 65 -5.91 4.74 7.84
C ILE A 65 -5.95 5.50 9.16
N LEU A 66 -4.78 5.64 9.79
CA LEU A 66 -4.62 6.40 11.03
C LEU A 66 -4.21 7.85 10.79
N TYR A 67 -3.49 8.07 9.68
CA TYR A 67 -2.94 9.38 9.33
C TYR A 67 -2.78 9.50 7.83
N LYS A 68 -3.17 10.63 7.27
CA LYS A 68 -2.88 11.02 5.89
C LYS A 68 -2.85 12.53 5.79
N GLU A 69 -1.67 13.11 5.84
CA GLU A 69 -1.47 14.54 5.80
C GLU A 69 -0.21 14.92 5.02
N ARG A 70 -0.19 16.15 4.52
CA ARG A 70 1.01 16.77 3.95
C ARG A 70 1.90 17.23 5.09
N ASN A 71 2.94 16.49 5.39
CA ASN A 71 3.88 16.82 6.45
C ASN A 71 5.32 16.82 5.89
N PRO A 72 5.92 17.98 5.68
CA PRO A 72 7.30 18.06 5.19
C PRO A 72 8.34 17.75 6.27
N ASP A 73 7.96 17.76 7.56
CA ASP A 73 8.87 17.49 8.66
C ASP A 73 8.89 16.00 9.01
N THR A 74 9.92 15.33 8.52
CA THR A 74 10.13 13.89 8.75
C THR A 74 10.38 13.55 10.23
N MET A 75 10.94 14.48 11.02
CA MET A 75 11.17 14.23 12.46
C MET A 75 9.86 14.30 13.26
N SER A 76 8.97 15.24 12.91
CA SER A 76 7.62 15.28 13.44
C SER A 76 6.85 14.01 13.09
N LEU A 77 6.99 13.51 11.85
CA LEU A 77 6.37 12.25 11.42
C LEU A 77 6.86 11.05 12.23
N VAL A 78 8.16 10.97 12.57
CA VAL A 78 8.69 9.93 13.47
C VAL A 78 7.95 9.93 14.81
N GLY A 79 7.73 11.10 15.41
CA GLY A 79 6.98 11.24 16.67
C GLY A 79 5.53 10.74 16.55
N ILE A 80 4.88 11.04 15.42
CA ILE A 80 3.51 10.57 15.11
C ILE A 80 3.48 9.05 14.97
N ILE A 81 4.44 8.46 14.25
CA ILE A 81 4.54 7.00 14.08
C ILE A 81 4.71 6.30 15.43
N ILE A 82 5.61 6.80 16.28
CA ILE A 82 5.85 6.23 17.62
C ILE A 82 4.58 6.27 18.45
N ARG A 83 3.90 7.43 18.52
CA ARG A 83 2.64 7.58 19.24
C ARG A 83 1.61 6.54 18.78
N PHE A 84 1.38 6.38 17.48
CA PHE A 84 0.44 5.38 16.98
C PHE A 84 0.89 3.95 17.26
N ALA A 85 2.20 3.70 17.26
CA ALA A 85 2.75 2.39 17.55
C ALA A 85 2.50 2.00 19.01
N GLU A 86 2.67 2.92 19.96
CA GLU A 86 2.41 2.72 21.38
C GLU A 86 0.92 2.59 21.67
N GLU A 87 0.09 3.52 21.18
CA GLU A 87 -1.37 3.52 21.39
C GLU A 87 -2.04 2.24 20.88
N ASN A 88 -1.52 1.64 19.82
CA ASN A 88 -2.10 0.46 19.21
C ASN A 88 -1.39 -0.85 19.55
N LEU A 89 -0.33 -0.84 20.35
CA LEU A 89 0.46 -2.02 20.72
C LEU A 89 0.98 -2.77 19.48
N ILE A 90 1.71 -2.05 18.64
CA ILE A 90 2.20 -2.53 17.36
C ILE A 90 3.34 -3.54 17.51
N SER A 91 3.30 -4.61 16.72
CA SER A 91 4.36 -5.62 16.66
C SER A 91 5.50 -5.25 15.71
N SER A 92 5.18 -4.58 14.59
CA SER A 92 6.15 -4.16 13.59
C SER A 92 5.70 -2.95 12.77
N ILE A 93 6.67 -2.18 12.29
CA ILE A 93 6.48 -0.96 11.50
C ILE A 93 7.18 -1.17 10.16
N PHE A 94 6.42 -1.14 9.07
CA PHE A 94 6.93 -1.21 7.71
C PHE A 94 7.02 0.21 7.14
N VAL A 95 8.20 0.61 6.68
CA VAL A 95 8.44 1.95 6.13
C VAL A 95 8.93 1.82 4.70
N ASP A 96 8.30 2.51 3.74
CA ASP A 96 8.87 2.64 2.40
C ASP A 96 10.18 3.43 2.49
N VAL A 97 11.29 2.78 2.13
CA VAL A 97 12.64 3.38 2.26
C VAL A 97 13.11 4.06 0.99
N ILE A 98 12.24 4.24 -0.01
CA ILE A 98 12.57 4.97 -1.21
C ILE A 98 12.56 6.48 -0.90
N GLY A 99 13.60 7.20 -1.30
CA GLY A 99 13.68 8.65 -1.09
C GLY A 99 13.76 9.04 0.38
N VAL A 100 12.87 9.94 0.82
CA VAL A 100 12.88 10.52 2.17
C VAL A 100 12.53 9.53 3.27
N GLY A 101 11.80 8.46 2.94
CA GLY A 101 11.42 7.44 3.91
C GLY A 101 12.62 6.72 4.53
N LYS A 102 13.77 6.70 3.84
CA LYS A 102 15.02 6.18 4.40
C LYS A 102 15.43 6.90 5.69
N GLY A 103 15.31 8.23 5.73
CA GLY A 103 15.62 9.01 6.93
C GLY A 103 14.69 8.71 8.11
N VAL A 104 13.40 8.52 7.85
CA VAL A 104 12.42 8.11 8.87
C VAL A 104 12.73 6.71 9.39
N TYR A 105 13.03 5.77 8.49
CA TYR A 105 13.44 4.41 8.83
C TYR A 105 14.69 4.40 9.73
N ASP A 106 15.75 5.13 9.34
CA ASP A 106 17.00 5.17 10.10
C ASP A 106 16.76 5.75 11.51
N ARG A 107 15.99 6.84 11.59
CA ARG A 107 15.67 7.47 12.88
C ARG A 107 14.87 6.57 13.80
N LEU A 108 13.88 5.85 13.29
CA LEU A 108 13.13 4.87 14.08
C LEU A 108 14.04 3.74 14.62
N ARG A 109 15.02 3.31 13.83
CA ARG A 109 15.98 2.27 14.24
C ARG A 109 17.02 2.74 15.26
N GLU A 110 17.26 4.02 15.43
CA GLU A 110 18.08 4.56 16.50
C GLU A 110 17.42 4.39 17.88
N ILE A 111 16.10 4.29 17.93
CA ILE A 111 15.34 4.09 19.16
C ILE A 111 15.39 2.60 19.52
N GLU A 112 15.95 2.28 20.68
CA GLU A 112 16.23 0.89 21.08
C GLU A 112 14.98 -0.01 21.06
N GLU A 113 13.86 0.50 21.56
CA GLU A 113 12.58 -0.22 21.60
C GLU A 113 12.06 -0.61 20.20
N TRP A 114 12.28 0.25 19.20
CA TRP A 114 11.76 0.05 17.83
C TRP A 114 12.78 -0.56 16.88
N ARG A 115 14.06 -0.59 17.24
CA ARG A 115 15.17 -1.05 16.38
C ARG A 115 14.90 -2.39 15.69
N SER A 116 14.39 -3.37 16.43
CA SER A 116 14.11 -4.73 15.92
C SER A 116 12.73 -4.87 15.27
N LYS A 117 11.84 -3.87 15.46
CA LYS A 117 10.46 -3.91 14.98
C LYS A 117 10.27 -3.14 13.68
N VAL A 118 11.24 -2.30 13.28
CA VAL A 118 11.15 -1.48 12.06
C VAL A 118 11.77 -2.22 10.87
N ILE A 119 10.99 -2.34 9.82
CA ILE A 119 11.31 -3.08 8.60
C ILE A 119 11.24 -2.11 7.43
N GLY A 120 12.35 -1.94 6.72
CA GLY A 120 12.38 -1.15 5.49
C GLY A 120 11.79 -1.94 4.32
N VAL A 121 10.94 -1.32 3.55
CA VAL A 121 10.35 -1.88 2.33
C VAL A 121 10.83 -1.09 1.13
N ASN A 122 11.42 -1.75 0.15
CA ASN A 122 11.77 -1.15 -1.14
C ASN A 122 10.88 -1.75 -2.23
N ASN A 123 9.93 -0.98 -2.69
CA ASN A 123 8.96 -1.41 -3.71
C ASN A 123 9.58 -1.63 -5.10
N GLY A 124 10.81 -1.13 -5.34
CA GLY A 124 11.57 -1.36 -6.57
C GLY A 124 12.35 -2.67 -6.60
N GLU A 125 12.52 -3.33 -5.46
CA GLU A 125 13.26 -4.60 -5.37
C GLU A 125 12.55 -5.76 -6.09
N LYS A 126 13.31 -6.86 -6.24
CA LYS A 126 12.75 -8.11 -6.74
C LYS A 126 11.63 -8.61 -5.83
N PRO A 127 10.58 -9.21 -6.38
CA PRO A 127 9.50 -9.81 -5.61
C PRO A 127 10.01 -11.07 -4.90
N GLU A 128 9.26 -11.55 -3.90
CA GLU A 128 9.54 -12.85 -3.27
C GLU A 128 9.34 -14.03 -4.24
N TYR A 129 8.39 -13.87 -5.17
CA TYR A 129 8.08 -14.82 -6.23
C TYR A 129 8.41 -14.16 -7.57
N ASP A 130 9.66 -14.33 -8.00
CA ASP A 130 10.24 -13.66 -9.16
C ASP A 130 9.63 -14.12 -10.50
N GLU A 131 8.99 -15.29 -10.52
CA GLU A 131 8.38 -15.85 -11.71
C GLU A 131 7.05 -15.18 -12.07
N ASP A 132 6.30 -14.68 -11.07
CA ASP A 132 4.94 -14.18 -11.25
C ASP A 132 4.87 -12.65 -11.43
N PHE A 133 5.83 -11.90 -10.87
CA PHE A 133 5.76 -10.44 -10.78
C PHE A 133 7.03 -9.77 -11.28
N ILE A 134 6.90 -8.56 -11.86
CA ILE A 134 8.07 -7.79 -12.33
C ILE A 134 8.88 -7.16 -11.20
N ASN A 135 8.24 -6.81 -10.08
CA ASN A 135 8.85 -6.19 -8.90
C ASN A 135 7.96 -6.35 -7.66
N ARG A 136 8.49 -5.95 -6.49
CA ARG A 136 7.76 -6.02 -5.21
C ARG A 136 6.49 -5.16 -5.21
N ARG A 137 6.49 -4.00 -5.87
CA ARG A 137 5.29 -3.15 -6.02
C ARG A 137 4.15 -3.92 -6.69
N ALA A 138 4.44 -4.61 -7.79
CA ALA A 138 3.43 -5.41 -8.48
C ALA A 138 2.88 -6.53 -7.59
N GLN A 139 3.76 -7.24 -6.89
CA GLN A 139 3.37 -8.28 -5.94
C GLN A 139 2.51 -7.74 -4.80
N SER A 140 2.88 -6.57 -4.22
CA SER A 140 2.15 -5.99 -3.08
C SER A 140 0.75 -5.55 -3.47
N PHE A 141 0.59 -4.85 -4.59
CA PHE A 141 -0.74 -4.44 -5.06
C PHE A 141 -1.60 -5.63 -5.45
N TRP A 142 -1.02 -6.62 -6.14
CA TRP A 142 -1.75 -7.84 -6.50
C TRP A 142 -2.30 -8.55 -5.27
N ARG A 143 -1.45 -8.79 -4.27
CA ARG A 143 -1.84 -9.42 -3.00
C ARG A 143 -2.91 -8.61 -2.25
N LEU A 144 -2.84 -7.27 -2.31
CA LEU A 144 -3.88 -6.43 -1.72
C LEU A 144 -5.22 -6.62 -2.45
N GLY A 145 -5.22 -6.61 -3.78
CA GLY A 145 -6.42 -6.85 -4.59
C GLY A 145 -7.05 -8.21 -4.29
N GLU A 146 -6.24 -9.28 -4.23
CA GLU A 146 -6.72 -10.62 -3.85
C GLU A 146 -7.26 -10.67 -2.42
N ALA A 147 -6.59 -10.01 -1.46
CA ALA A 147 -7.06 -9.97 -0.09
C ALA A 147 -8.43 -9.26 0.02
N ILE A 148 -8.63 -8.13 -0.66
CA ILE A 148 -9.89 -7.40 -0.71
C ILE A 148 -11.00 -8.29 -1.29
N LYS A 149 -10.75 -8.95 -2.42
CA LYS A 149 -11.70 -9.87 -3.06
C LYS A 149 -12.01 -11.10 -2.20
N SER A 150 -11.05 -11.53 -1.37
CA SER A 150 -11.20 -12.66 -0.44
C SER A 150 -11.78 -12.27 0.92
N GLY A 151 -12.23 -11.03 1.11
CA GLY A 151 -12.95 -10.61 2.31
C GLY A 151 -12.14 -9.80 3.33
N PHE A 152 -10.92 -9.38 3.02
CA PHE A 152 -10.18 -8.41 3.82
C PHE A 152 -10.95 -7.09 3.89
N LYS A 153 -11.11 -6.53 5.09
CA LYS A 153 -11.97 -5.37 5.33
C LYS A 153 -11.18 -4.08 5.50
N LEU A 154 -11.81 -3.00 5.11
CA LEU A 154 -11.28 -1.64 5.22
C LEU A 154 -12.22 -0.80 6.07
N ILE A 155 -11.73 -0.23 7.16
CA ILE A 155 -12.48 0.80 7.89
C ILE A 155 -12.64 1.99 6.96
N ARG A 156 -13.88 2.43 6.76
CA ARG A 156 -14.25 3.43 5.75
C ARG A 156 -13.40 4.70 5.87
N HIS A 157 -12.79 5.07 4.76
CA HIS A 157 -12.03 6.31 4.59
C HIS A 157 -11.96 6.64 3.10
N GLN A 158 -12.16 7.90 2.72
CA GLN A 158 -12.20 8.33 1.32
C GLN A 158 -10.92 7.98 0.55
N SER A 159 -9.77 8.02 1.20
CA SER A 159 -8.50 7.73 0.54
C SER A 159 -8.36 6.30 -0.01
N TRP A 160 -9.21 5.36 0.40
CA TRP A 160 -9.20 4.03 -0.20
C TRP A 160 -9.68 4.04 -1.65
N GLU A 161 -10.42 5.08 -2.09
CA GLU A 161 -10.83 5.26 -3.48
C GLU A 161 -9.63 5.42 -4.43
N GLU A 162 -8.46 5.84 -3.91
CA GLU A 162 -7.23 5.89 -4.69
C GLU A 162 -6.78 4.52 -5.22
N LEU A 163 -7.23 3.42 -4.60
CA LEU A 163 -6.95 2.08 -5.09
C LEU A 163 -7.67 1.76 -6.41
N LEU A 164 -8.76 2.47 -6.73
CA LEU A 164 -9.55 2.26 -7.95
C LEU A 164 -8.80 2.65 -9.24
N VAL A 165 -7.75 3.47 -9.14
CA VAL A 165 -6.94 3.85 -10.31
C VAL A 165 -5.83 2.83 -10.63
N ILE A 166 -5.60 1.83 -9.77
CA ILE A 166 -4.56 0.84 -9.96
C ILE A 166 -4.94 -0.13 -11.07
N LYS A 167 -4.09 -0.19 -12.09
CA LYS A 167 -4.27 -1.09 -13.23
C LYS A 167 -3.11 -2.07 -13.35
N TRP A 168 -3.40 -3.22 -13.88
CA TRP A 168 -2.45 -4.31 -14.09
C TRP A 168 -2.57 -4.94 -15.46
N LYS A 169 -1.52 -5.60 -15.91
CA LYS A 169 -1.53 -6.49 -17.09
C LYS A 169 -0.51 -7.61 -16.97
N VAL A 170 -0.71 -8.66 -17.75
CA VAL A 170 0.31 -9.69 -17.97
C VAL A 170 1.23 -9.23 -19.09
N GLN A 171 2.54 -9.29 -18.89
CA GLN A 171 3.53 -9.01 -19.92
C GLN A 171 3.81 -10.23 -20.81
N SER A 172 4.60 -10.05 -21.87
CA SER A 172 5.00 -11.11 -22.79
C SER A 172 5.80 -12.24 -22.13
N ASP A 173 6.50 -11.93 -21.04
CA ASP A 173 7.22 -12.89 -20.19
C ASP A 173 6.34 -13.58 -19.13
N ARG A 174 5.02 -13.39 -19.22
CA ARG A 174 3.96 -13.89 -18.32
C ARG A 174 3.97 -13.27 -16.91
N LYS A 175 4.79 -12.27 -16.66
CA LYS A 175 4.81 -11.59 -15.35
C LYS A 175 3.73 -10.53 -15.25
N ILE A 176 3.18 -10.42 -14.04
CA ILE A 176 2.21 -9.37 -13.69
C ILE A 176 2.95 -8.06 -13.52
N LYS A 177 2.48 -7.04 -14.23
CA LYS A 177 2.93 -5.65 -14.13
C LYS A 177 1.79 -4.78 -13.62
N ILE A 178 2.05 -3.97 -12.60
CA ILE A 178 1.19 -2.83 -12.23
C ILE A 178 1.64 -1.61 -13.05
N LYS A 179 0.68 -0.81 -13.52
CA LYS A 179 0.94 0.42 -14.27
C LYS A 179 1.86 1.34 -13.46
N GLY A 180 2.95 1.80 -14.07
CA GLY A 180 3.98 2.59 -13.41
C GLY A 180 3.51 4.01 -13.07
N LYS A 181 4.13 4.65 -12.06
CA LYS A 181 3.82 6.04 -11.66
C LYS A 181 3.97 7.00 -12.86
N ASP A 182 5.04 6.84 -13.66
CA ASP A 182 5.28 7.68 -14.85
C ASP A 182 4.25 7.44 -15.96
N GLU A 183 3.76 6.20 -16.11
CA GLU A 183 2.72 5.86 -17.08
C GLU A 183 1.38 6.48 -16.64
N MET A 184 1.06 6.43 -15.34
CA MET A 184 -0.14 7.04 -14.77
C MET A 184 -0.11 8.57 -14.90
N LEU A 185 1.04 9.19 -14.59
CA LEU A 185 1.20 10.65 -14.68
C LEU A 185 1.00 11.17 -16.10
N LYS A 186 1.46 10.45 -17.13
CA LYS A 186 1.24 10.79 -18.55
C LYS A 186 -0.26 10.78 -18.93
N GLU A 187 -1.07 10.03 -18.20
CA GLU A 187 -2.52 9.96 -18.39
C GLU A 187 -3.27 10.95 -17.46
N GLY A 188 -2.54 11.79 -16.70
CA GLY A 188 -3.12 12.72 -15.74
C GLY A 188 -3.65 12.05 -14.46
N ILE A 189 -3.24 10.81 -14.20
CA ILE A 189 -3.65 10.04 -13.02
C ILE A 189 -2.54 10.10 -11.97
N LEU A 190 -2.87 10.52 -10.75
CA LEU A 190 -1.95 10.46 -9.61
C LEU A 190 -1.80 9.03 -9.10
N SER A 191 -0.58 8.65 -8.69
CA SER A 191 -0.36 7.37 -8.01
C SER A 191 -0.95 7.44 -6.61
N PRO A 192 -1.59 6.37 -6.12
CA PRO A 192 -2.05 6.30 -4.73
C PRO A 192 -0.94 6.54 -3.71
N ASP A 193 -1.31 7.23 -2.64
CA ASP A 193 -0.51 7.42 -1.42
C ASP A 193 -1.01 6.52 -0.26
N VAL A 194 -1.80 5.46 -0.58
CA VAL A 194 -2.35 4.48 0.37
C VAL A 194 -1.89 3.06 0.07
#